data_3d58a6b9cff564063e146cad9c0ff397
#
_entry.id   3d58a6b9cff564063e146cad9c0ff397
#
_cell.length_a   1.000
_cell.length_b   1.000
_cell.length_c   1.000
_cell.angle_alpha   90.00
_cell.angle_beta   90.00
_cell.angle_gamma   90.00
#
_symmetry.space_group_name_H-M   'P 1'
#
loop_
_entity.id
_entity.type
_entity.pdbx_description
1 polymer ?
#
loop_
_entity_poly.entity_id
_entity_poly.type
_entity_poly.pdbx_seq_one_letter_code
_entity_poly.pdbx_strand_id
1 'polypeptide(L)'
;EESKMEKITSFTIDHIKLQPGIYVSRKDPVGGSMITTFDIRMTSPNEEPVMNTAELHTIEHLAATFLRNHKEFGSKMIYWGPMGCRTGNYLLLNGDYESKDIVPLMIETFEFIRDFEGEVPGASAKDCGNYLDMNLPMAKYLAGKFLDEVLYDIKPDRLIYPQ
;
A
#
# COMPACT_ATOMS: atom_id res chain seq x y z
N GLU A 1 -32.15 -23.85 -6.28
CA GLU A 1 -30.67 -23.86 -6.29
C GLU A 1 -30.17 -22.48 -5.86
N GLU A 2 -29.71 -22.37 -4.62
CA GLU A 2 -29.01 -21.16 -4.17
C GLU A 2 -27.70 -21.06 -4.99
N SER A 3 -27.59 -20.03 -5.83
CA SER A 3 -26.36 -19.79 -6.57
C SER A 3 -25.27 -19.39 -5.54
N LYS A 4 -24.31 -20.27 -5.33
CA LYS A 4 -23.18 -20.05 -4.43
C LYS A 4 -22.32 -18.93 -5.02
N MET A 5 -22.20 -17.80 -4.31
CA MET A 5 -21.35 -16.71 -4.76
C MET A 5 -19.87 -17.16 -4.86
N GLU A 6 -19.20 -16.73 -5.92
CA GLU A 6 -17.78 -17.02 -6.10
C GLU A 6 -16.93 -16.12 -5.19
N LYS A 7 -15.79 -16.64 -4.75
CA LYS A 7 -14.83 -15.86 -3.97
C LYS A 7 -14.22 -14.75 -4.83
N ILE A 8 -14.14 -13.54 -4.28
CA ILE A 8 -13.40 -12.45 -4.92
C ILE A 8 -11.89 -12.71 -4.86
N THR A 9 -11.12 -12.09 -5.74
CA THR A 9 -9.68 -12.33 -5.90
C THR A 9 -8.92 -12.21 -4.57
N SER A 10 -9.23 -11.19 -3.76
CA SER A 10 -8.54 -10.97 -2.49
C SER A 10 -8.75 -12.09 -1.46
N PHE A 11 -9.78 -12.91 -1.61
CA PHE A 11 -10.04 -14.05 -0.72
C PHE A 11 -9.44 -15.37 -1.22
N THR A 12 -8.81 -15.36 -2.39
CA THR A 12 -8.15 -16.56 -2.97
C THR A 12 -6.68 -16.65 -2.61
N ILE A 13 -6.11 -15.61 -1.98
CA ILE A 13 -4.71 -15.57 -1.55
C ILE A 13 -4.58 -16.32 -0.23
N ASP A 14 -3.55 -17.16 -0.10
CA ASP A 14 -3.28 -17.86 1.14
C ASP A 14 -2.66 -16.90 2.17
N HIS A 15 -3.50 -16.34 3.03
CA HIS A 15 -3.09 -15.39 4.07
C HIS A 15 -2.28 -16.03 5.21
N ILE A 16 -2.25 -17.36 5.29
CA ILE A 16 -1.42 -18.07 6.27
C ILE A 16 0.06 -18.00 5.85
N LYS A 17 0.31 -18.09 4.55
CA LYS A 17 1.65 -18.05 3.98
C LYS A 17 2.12 -16.64 3.60
N LEU A 18 1.19 -15.70 3.48
CA LEU A 18 1.47 -14.35 3.00
C LEU A 18 2.36 -13.59 3.97
N GLN A 19 3.44 -13.03 3.45
CA GLN A 19 4.41 -12.24 4.23
C GLN A 19 4.46 -10.80 3.71
N PRO A 20 5.03 -9.86 4.47
CA PRO A 20 5.22 -8.49 4.00
C PRO A 20 6.01 -8.46 2.69
N GLY A 21 5.57 -7.61 1.77
CA GLY A 21 6.17 -7.52 0.45
C GLY A 21 5.35 -6.66 -0.49
N ILE A 22 5.69 -6.72 -1.77
CA ILE A 22 4.98 -6.05 -2.85
C ILE A 22 4.49 -7.10 -3.83
N TYR A 23 3.18 -7.14 -4.06
CA TYR A 23 2.58 -8.17 -4.90
C TYR A 23 1.65 -7.54 -5.94
N VAL A 24 1.64 -8.10 -7.16
CA VAL A 24 0.58 -7.81 -8.11
C VAL A 24 -0.67 -8.57 -7.66
N SER A 25 -1.69 -7.83 -7.23
CA SER A 25 -2.95 -8.41 -6.82
C SER A 25 -3.79 -8.81 -8.01
N ARG A 26 -3.94 -7.89 -8.98
CA ARG A 26 -4.67 -8.14 -10.22
C ARG A 26 -4.31 -7.12 -11.28
N LYS A 27 -4.58 -7.48 -12.54
CA LYS A 27 -4.49 -6.58 -13.69
C LYS A 27 -5.84 -6.56 -14.39
N ASP A 28 -6.34 -5.36 -14.68
CA ASP A 28 -7.63 -5.16 -15.30
C ASP A 28 -7.48 -4.34 -16.59
N PRO A 29 -7.87 -4.88 -17.75
CA PRO A 29 -7.93 -4.07 -18.97
C PRO A 29 -9.12 -3.11 -18.89
N VAL A 30 -8.88 -1.83 -19.17
CA VAL A 30 -9.93 -0.80 -19.19
C VAL A 30 -9.71 0.05 -20.43
N GLY A 31 -10.59 -0.06 -21.42
CA GLY A 31 -10.39 0.59 -22.70
C GLY A 31 -9.10 0.12 -23.36
N GLY A 32 -8.26 1.05 -23.80
CA GLY A 32 -6.94 0.77 -24.36
C GLY A 32 -5.83 0.69 -23.32
N SER A 33 -6.16 0.73 -22.04
CA SER A 33 -5.20 0.76 -20.94
C SER A 33 -5.27 -0.49 -20.08
N MET A 34 -4.23 -0.73 -19.30
CA MET A 34 -4.17 -1.75 -18.25
C MET A 34 -4.07 -1.06 -16.90
N ILE A 35 -4.87 -1.48 -15.92
CA ILE A 35 -4.76 -1.03 -14.55
C ILE A 35 -4.15 -2.15 -13.73
N THR A 36 -3.01 -1.87 -13.08
CA THR A 36 -2.35 -2.80 -12.18
C THR A 36 -2.66 -2.42 -10.75
N THR A 37 -3.19 -3.36 -9.98
CA THR A 37 -3.41 -3.22 -8.54
C THR A 37 -2.30 -3.94 -7.80
N PHE A 38 -1.58 -3.20 -6.95
CA PHE A 38 -0.54 -3.74 -6.11
C PHE A 38 -1.01 -3.87 -4.66
N ASP A 39 -0.64 -4.98 -4.06
CA ASP A 39 -0.78 -5.25 -2.64
C ASP A 39 0.54 -4.87 -1.97
N ILE A 40 0.52 -3.78 -1.21
CA ILE A 40 1.69 -3.31 -0.45
C ILE A 40 1.50 -3.81 0.97
N ARG A 41 1.98 -5.03 1.22
CA ARG A 41 1.77 -5.72 2.50
C ARG A 41 2.87 -5.35 3.47
N MET A 42 2.50 -4.70 4.57
CA MET A 42 3.45 -4.16 5.53
C MET A 42 3.64 -5.06 6.76
N THR A 43 2.63 -5.83 7.12
CA THR A 43 2.68 -6.73 8.29
C THR A 43 2.30 -8.15 7.91
N SER A 44 2.81 -9.14 8.68
CA SER A 44 2.45 -10.55 8.48
C SER A 44 1.01 -10.79 8.94
N PRO A 45 0.11 -11.16 8.00
CA PRO A 45 -1.29 -11.37 8.36
C PRO A 45 -1.45 -12.44 9.45
N ASN A 46 -2.24 -12.11 10.48
CA ASN A 46 -2.58 -13.01 11.59
C ASN A 46 -1.40 -13.45 12.48
N GLU A 47 -0.19 -12.95 12.26
CA GLU A 47 1.00 -13.31 13.04
C GLU A 47 1.57 -12.17 13.86
N GLU A 48 1.45 -10.93 13.37
CA GLU A 48 1.90 -9.75 14.11
C GLU A 48 0.74 -8.77 14.33
N PRO A 49 0.86 -7.83 15.29
CA PRO A 49 -0.18 -6.83 15.51
C PRO A 49 -0.45 -6.01 14.26
N VAL A 50 -1.73 -5.77 13.99
CA VAL A 50 -2.13 -4.91 12.89
C VAL A 50 -1.82 -3.44 13.20
N MET A 51 -1.67 -2.64 12.15
CA MET A 51 -1.53 -1.20 12.29
C MET A 51 -2.85 -0.60 12.81
N ASN A 52 -2.74 0.45 13.65
CA ASN A 52 -3.93 1.16 14.11
C ASN A 52 -4.42 2.15 13.05
N THR A 53 -5.65 2.62 13.21
CA THR A 53 -6.28 3.50 12.22
C THR A 53 -5.52 4.80 12.02
N ALA A 54 -5.01 5.39 13.08
CA ALA A 54 -4.34 6.69 13.03
C ALA A 54 -3.05 6.66 12.20
N GLU A 55 -2.18 5.66 12.41
CA GLU A 55 -0.96 5.55 11.62
C GLU A 55 -1.24 5.14 10.18
N LEU A 56 -2.22 4.28 9.93
CA LEU A 56 -2.64 3.94 8.57
C LEU A 56 -3.18 5.16 7.82
N HIS A 57 -4.00 5.96 8.48
CA HIS A 57 -4.56 7.19 7.92
C HIS A 57 -3.46 8.20 7.58
N THR A 58 -2.47 8.33 8.46
CA THR A 58 -1.31 9.18 8.24
C THR A 58 -0.48 8.72 7.04
N ILE A 59 -0.22 7.41 6.94
CA ILE A 59 0.48 6.81 5.80
C ILE A 59 -0.30 7.08 4.50
N GLU A 60 -1.63 6.95 4.53
CA GLU A 60 -2.48 7.24 3.37
C GLU A 60 -2.28 8.66 2.86
N HIS A 61 -2.38 9.65 3.74
CA HIS A 61 -2.22 11.06 3.35
C HIS A 61 -0.83 11.33 2.77
N LEU A 62 0.21 10.82 3.42
CA LEU A 62 1.60 11.05 2.99
C LEU A 62 1.91 10.33 1.69
N ALA A 63 1.55 9.06 1.56
CA ALA A 63 1.80 8.28 0.35
C ALA A 63 1.02 8.84 -0.84
N ALA A 64 -0.26 9.16 -0.66
CA ALA A 64 -1.07 9.71 -1.73
C ALA A 64 -0.51 11.06 -2.22
N THR A 65 -0.07 11.91 -1.30
CA THR A 65 0.52 13.21 -1.65
C THR A 65 1.84 13.02 -2.40
N PHE A 66 2.72 12.17 -1.91
CA PHE A 66 4.00 11.91 -2.54
C PHE A 66 3.83 11.31 -3.95
N LEU A 67 2.99 10.29 -4.07
CA LEU A 67 2.80 9.57 -5.33
C LEU A 67 2.16 10.44 -6.41
N ARG A 68 1.15 11.23 -6.07
CA ARG A 68 0.50 12.12 -7.05
C ARG A 68 1.42 13.25 -7.53
N ASN A 69 2.41 13.61 -6.75
CA ASN A 69 3.42 14.62 -7.11
C ASN A 69 4.69 14.01 -7.72
N HIS A 70 4.77 12.69 -7.85
CA HIS A 70 5.94 12.02 -8.39
C HIS A 70 6.13 12.35 -9.86
N LYS A 71 7.39 12.66 -10.25
CA LYS A 71 7.69 13.10 -11.63
C LYS A 71 7.32 12.06 -12.68
N GLU A 72 7.62 10.79 -12.40
CA GLU A 72 7.38 9.69 -13.35
C GLU A 72 5.99 9.09 -13.20
N PHE A 73 5.56 8.81 -11.97
CA PHE A 73 4.34 8.05 -11.71
C PHE A 73 3.11 8.89 -11.37
N GLY A 74 3.27 10.19 -11.14
CA GLY A 74 2.15 11.05 -10.72
C GLY A 74 0.96 11.02 -11.68
N SER A 75 1.22 11.04 -12.99
CA SER A 75 0.17 10.98 -14.02
C SER A 75 -0.45 9.59 -14.17
N LYS A 76 0.18 8.57 -13.63
CA LYS A 76 -0.28 7.17 -13.69
C LYS A 76 -0.99 6.75 -12.40
N MET A 77 -0.92 7.55 -11.37
CA MET A 77 -1.49 7.28 -10.06
C MET A 77 -3.02 7.32 -10.12
N ILE A 78 -3.67 6.22 -9.73
CA ILE A 78 -5.13 6.13 -9.64
C ILE A 78 -5.56 6.21 -8.19
N TYR A 79 -4.99 5.38 -7.32
CA TYR A 79 -5.44 5.29 -5.94
C TYR A 79 -4.38 4.68 -5.03
N TRP A 80 -4.31 5.18 -3.81
CA TRP A 80 -3.63 4.56 -2.66
C TRP A 80 -4.59 4.54 -1.49
N GLY A 81 -4.77 3.40 -0.85
CA GLY A 81 -5.63 3.31 0.31
C GLY A 81 -5.34 2.10 1.18
N PRO A 82 -5.64 2.20 2.49
CA PRO A 82 -5.42 1.09 3.42
C PRO A 82 -6.41 -0.05 3.18
N MET A 83 -5.96 -1.26 3.50
CA MET A 83 -6.82 -2.44 3.53
C MET A 83 -7.63 -2.45 4.83
N GLY A 84 -8.86 -2.96 4.78
CA GLY A 84 -9.71 -3.08 5.95
C GLY A 84 -9.12 -3.97 7.05
N CYS A 85 -8.29 -4.95 6.72
CA CYS A 85 -7.60 -5.80 7.68
C CYS A 85 -6.43 -5.11 8.39
N ARG A 86 -6.03 -3.93 7.93
CA ARG A 86 -4.97 -3.10 8.52
C ARG A 86 -3.58 -3.76 8.51
N THR A 87 -3.30 -4.57 7.49
CA THR A 87 -1.98 -5.19 7.31
C THR A 87 -1.19 -4.60 6.13
N GLY A 88 -1.79 -3.70 5.38
CA GLY A 88 -1.14 -3.06 4.24
C GLY A 88 -2.05 -2.11 3.51
N ASN A 89 -1.62 -1.74 2.30
CA ASN A 89 -2.31 -0.78 1.45
C ASN A 89 -2.42 -1.32 0.02
N TYR A 90 -3.39 -0.79 -0.73
CA TYR A 90 -3.47 -1.00 -2.18
C TYR A 90 -2.95 0.22 -2.92
N LEU A 91 -2.19 -0.04 -3.98
CA LEU A 91 -1.76 0.96 -4.95
C LEU A 91 -2.28 0.57 -6.33
N LEU A 92 -3.01 1.47 -6.98
CA LEU A 92 -3.49 1.28 -8.34
C LEU A 92 -2.76 2.25 -9.27
N LEU A 93 -2.16 1.70 -10.33
CA LEU A 93 -1.49 2.48 -11.37
C LEU A 93 -2.07 2.19 -12.74
N ASN A 94 -2.16 3.22 -13.57
CA ASN A 94 -2.48 3.09 -14.98
C ASN A 94 -1.22 2.66 -15.74
N GLY A 95 -1.16 1.39 -16.09
CA GLY A 95 -0.05 0.78 -16.79
C GLY A 95 0.06 -0.71 -16.47
N ASP A 96 0.81 -1.42 -17.29
CA ASP A 96 1.10 -2.84 -17.11
C ASP A 96 2.45 -2.99 -16.42
N TYR A 97 2.43 -3.26 -15.12
CA TYR A 97 3.63 -3.34 -14.29
C TYR A 97 3.72 -4.67 -13.57
N GLU A 98 4.97 -5.09 -13.32
CA GLU A 98 5.28 -6.18 -12.39
C GLU A 98 5.70 -5.61 -11.02
N SER A 99 5.68 -6.45 -9.99
CA SER A 99 6.04 -6.02 -8.63
C SER A 99 7.41 -5.37 -8.57
N LYS A 100 8.40 -5.96 -9.24
CA LYS A 100 9.78 -5.44 -9.28
C LYS A 100 9.89 -4.03 -9.84
N ASP A 101 8.97 -3.66 -10.73
CA ASP A 101 9.01 -2.37 -11.42
C ASP A 101 8.75 -1.20 -10.46
N ILE A 102 8.05 -1.44 -9.37
CA ILE A 102 7.69 -0.39 -8.41
C ILE A 102 8.47 -0.47 -7.09
N VAL A 103 9.44 -1.38 -6.97
CA VAL A 103 10.27 -1.45 -5.75
C VAL A 103 10.98 -0.11 -5.49
N PRO A 104 11.65 0.52 -6.49
CA PRO A 104 12.26 1.83 -6.27
C PRO A 104 11.25 2.90 -5.85
N LEU A 105 10.07 2.91 -6.46
CA LEU A 105 9.01 3.84 -6.11
C LEU A 105 8.54 3.66 -4.66
N MET A 106 8.40 2.42 -4.21
CA MET A 106 8.00 2.14 -2.83
C MET A 106 9.10 2.54 -1.83
N ILE A 107 10.35 2.33 -2.16
CA ILE A 107 11.47 2.80 -1.34
C ILE A 107 11.40 4.33 -1.20
N GLU A 108 11.25 5.06 -2.29
CA GLU A 108 11.11 6.52 -2.27
C GLU A 108 9.89 6.96 -1.43
N THR A 109 8.77 6.29 -1.60
CA THR A 109 7.52 6.61 -0.88
C THR A 109 7.68 6.45 0.62
N PHE A 110 8.22 5.32 1.06
CA PHE A 110 8.38 5.04 2.50
C PHE A 110 9.55 5.81 3.12
N GLU A 111 10.58 6.16 2.35
CA GLU A 111 11.61 7.11 2.80
C GLU A 111 11.02 8.50 3.02
N PHE A 112 10.15 8.96 2.12
CA PHE A 112 9.42 10.21 2.29
C PHE A 112 8.60 10.21 3.59
N ILE A 113 7.90 9.12 3.89
CA ILE A 113 7.10 9.01 5.12
C ILE A 113 8.01 8.98 6.35
N ARG A 114 9.06 8.16 6.34
CA ARG A 114 10.01 8.03 7.45
C ARG A 114 10.65 9.36 7.82
N ASP A 115 11.01 10.14 6.81
CA ASP A 115 11.76 11.38 6.99
C ASP A 115 10.86 12.62 7.06
N PHE A 116 9.54 12.45 6.99
CA PHE A 116 8.59 13.56 6.95
C PHE A 116 8.63 14.36 8.24
N GLU A 117 8.69 15.70 8.11
CA GLU A 117 8.60 16.65 9.20
C GLU A 117 7.50 17.68 8.89
N GLY A 118 6.80 18.12 9.94
CA GLY A 118 5.76 19.13 9.80
C GLY A 118 4.35 18.55 9.88
N GLU A 119 3.39 19.34 9.44
CA GLU A 119 1.97 18.98 9.47
C GLU A 119 1.64 18.00 8.34
N VAL A 120 0.88 16.95 8.66
CA VAL A 120 0.43 15.97 7.67
C VAL A 120 -0.47 16.67 6.64
N PRO A 121 -0.18 16.52 5.34
CA PRO A 121 -1.01 17.13 4.30
C PRO A 121 -2.47 16.71 4.41
N GLY A 122 -3.39 17.65 4.29
CA GLY A 122 -4.82 17.39 4.34
C GLY A 122 -5.38 17.07 5.72
N ALA A 123 -4.58 17.15 6.79
CA ALA A 123 -5.03 16.87 8.15
C ALA A 123 -5.72 18.08 8.78
N SER A 124 -6.81 18.51 8.16
CA SER A 124 -7.64 19.62 8.65
C SER A 124 -9.12 19.25 8.55
N ALA A 125 -9.94 19.89 9.36
CA ALA A 125 -11.39 19.65 9.35
C ALA A 125 -12.02 19.94 7.99
N LYS A 126 -11.44 20.86 7.22
CA LYS A 126 -11.93 21.22 5.88
C LYS A 126 -11.58 20.15 4.85
N ASP A 127 -10.41 19.54 4.95
CA ASP A 127 -9.84 18.68 3.91
C ASP A 127 -10.05 17.18 4.17
N CYS A 128 -10.37 16.79 5.41
CA CYS A 128 -10.48 15.39 5.80
C CYS A 128 -11.69 15.16 6.70
N GLY A 129 -12.38 14.05 6.47
CA GLY A 129 -13.56 13.68 7.25
C GLY A 129 -13.27 13.25 8.69
N ASN A 130 -12.00 12.96 9.03
CA ASN A 130 -11.58 12.54 10.36
C ASN A 130 -10.14 12.99 10.63
N TYR A 131 -9.92 14.29 10.57
CA TYR A 131 -8.57 14.88 10.58
C TYR A 131 -7.79 14.68 11.89
N LEU A 132 -8.47 14.38 12.99
CA LEU A 132 -7.83 14.13 14.29
C LEU A 132 -7.27 12.71 14.42
N ASP A 133 -7.68 11.78 13.55
CA ASP A 133 -7.21 10.40 13.56
C ASP A 133 -5.88 10.27 12.80
N MET A 134 -4.83 10.88 13.35
CA MET A 134 -3.49 10.90 12.79
C MET A 134 -2.46 10.55 13.86
N ASN A 135 -1.40 9.84 13.45
CA ASN A 135 -0.26 9.51 14.30
C ASN A 135 1.01 9.49 13.45
N LEU A 136 1.64 10.66 13.30
CA LEU A 136 2.85 10.80 12.49
C LEU A 136 4.04 10.01 13.06
N PRO A 137 4.34 10.06 14.36
CA PRO A 137 5.47 9.28 14.90
C PRO A 137 5.36 7.78 14.61
N MET A 138 4.17 7.18 14.76
CA MET A 138 3.97 5.77 14.44
C MET A 138 4.02 5.49 12.95
N ALA A 139 3.49 6.37 12.12
CA ALA A 139 3.59 6.23 10.66
C ALA A 139 5.07 6.22 10.22
N LYS A 140 5.88 7.12 10.78
CA LYS A 140 7.32 7.19 10.50
C LYS A 140 8.04 5.92 10.96
N TYR A 141 7.73 5.43 12.14
CA TYR A 141 8.29 4.18 12.67
C TYR A 141 7.96 2.99 11.76
N LEU A 142 6.69 2.85 11.38
CA LEU A 142 6.24 1.75 10.52
C LEU A 142 6.86 1.82 9.12
N ALA A 143 7.03 3.03 8.58
CA ALA A 143 7.70 3.22 7.31
C ALA A 143 9.17 2.77 7.39
N GLY A 144 9.88 3.17 8.43
CA GLY A 144 11.26 2.74 8.68
C GLY A 144 11.39 1.23 8.85
N LYS A 145 10.46 0.62 9.59
CA LYS A 145 10.41 -0.83 9.78
C LYS A 145 10.24 -1.56 8.45
N PHE A 146 9.31 -1.12 7.62
CA PHE A 146 9.05 -1.74 6.32
C PHE A 146 10.25 -1.60 5.37
N LEU A 147 10.91 -0.44 5.37
CA LEU A 147 12.14 -0.22 4.61
C LEU A 147 13.25 -1.18 5.05
N ASP A 148 13.53 -1.22 6.36
CA ASP A 148 14.66 -1.96 6.90
C ASP A 148 14.45 -3.48 6.85
N GLU A 149 13.25 -3.95 7.12
CA GLU A 149 12.95 -5.38 7.19
C GLU A 149 12.59 -6.00 5.84
N VAL A 150 12.07 -5.20 4.89
CA VAL A 150 11.54 -5.72 3.62
C VAL A 150 12.14 -5.04 2.40
N LEU A 151 11.97 -3.73 2.24
CA LEU A 151 12.18 -3.06 0.97
C LEU A 151 13.65 -2.95 0.54
N TYR A 152 14.54 -2.65 1.48
CA TYR A 152 15.96 -2.41 1.12
C TYR A 152 16.68 -3.65 0.62
N ASP A 153 16.21 -4.83 0.97
CA ASP A 153 16.77 -6.09 0.48
C ASP A 153 15.62 -7.07 0.18
N ILE A 154 14.71 -6.66 -0.69
CA ILE A 154 13.50 -7.43 -0.98
C ILE A 154 13.84 -8.72 -1.73
N LYS A 155 13.39 -9.84 -1.19
CA LYS A 155 13.63 -11.18 -1.75
C LYS A 155 12.58 -11.52 -2.80
N PRO A 156 12.91 -12.40 -3.77
CA PRO A 156 11.96 -12.80 -4.81
C PRO A 156 10.62 -13.34 -4.30
N ASP A 157 10.61 -14.05 -3.18
CA ASP A 157 9.38 -14.58 -2.58
C ASP A 157 8.49 -13.51 -1.93
N ARG A 158 8.97 -12.27 -1.85
CA ARG A 158 8.20 -11.10 -1.38
C ARG A 158 7.65 -10.27 -2.53
N LEU A 159 7.78 -10.75 -3.76
CA LEU A 159 7.31 -10.10 -4.99
C LEU A 159 6.24 -10.90 -5.72
N ILE A 160 5.98 -12.13 -5.29
CA ILE A 160 5.00 -13.03 -5.88
C ILE A 160 4.20 -13.68 -4.75
N TYR A 161 2.88 -13.73 -4.91
CA TYR A 161 2.01 -14.36 -3.91
C TYR A 161 2.42 -15.83 -3.67
N PRO A 162 2.36 -16.28 -2.41
CA PRO A 162 2.66 -17.68 -2.09
C PRO A 162 1.67 -18.62 -2.77
N GLN A 163 2.20 -19.76 -3.20
CA GLN A 163 1.42 -20.84 -3.83
C GLN A 163 0.83 -21.79 -2.78
#